data_8a024d391ebe6b471a454d4295e95112
#
_entry.id   8a024d391ebe6b471a454d4295e95112
#
_cell.length_a   1.000
_cell.length_b   1.000
_cell.length_c   1.000
_cell.angle_alpha   90.00
_cell.angle_beta   90.00
_cell.angle_gamma   90.00
#
_symmetry.space_group_name_H-M   'P 1'
#
loop_
_entity.id
_entity.type
_entity.pdbx_description
1 polymer ?
#
loop_
_entity_poly.entity_id
_entity_poly.type
_entity_poly.pdbx_seq_one_letter_code
_entity_poly.pdbx_strand_id
1 'polypeptide(L)'
;MAVVDVVRRGREGCCRDLLADGPQTAVELARATGLHEPSLYRLLRSLTGFGVFTEESPHRFALTPLSSTLKTNDPSAGRELVLTQQWVSRAVAELPRVMASGETGMQLAFRMPVFEYLTQHPQQSADFNRTMTAFAAAELHAVAEAYDFSGAHRIVDVGGGTGALLATVLGRYPLVSGVLFDRPDVIDEAHATLTEHGVTERCEAVGGDFFESTLPSGDVYLMSHILHDWDDDRCAAILRNCRKTIDPKGRLLIIEMILPAGDEPHPAKMFDMYMLVLSGGMDRTAEEYRELLHGGGFRLTRIVPTQSPVSVIEAVPDLDGA
;
A
#
# COMPACT_ATOMS: atom_id res chain seq x y z
N MET A 1 -9.47 -9.09 -14.96
CA MET A 1 -9.89 -10.52 -14.91
C MET A 1 -9.08 -11.38 -15.87
N ALA A 2 -9.01 -11.10 -17.17
CA ALA A 2 -8.29 -11.95 -18.15
C ALA A 2 -6.78 -12.14 -17.87
N VAL A 3 -6.08 -11.12 -17.34
CA VAL A 3 -4.65 -11.22 -16.97
C VAL A 3 -4.44 -12.19 -15.80
N VAL A 4 -5.40 -12.27 -14.89
CA VAL A 4 -5.34 -13.14 -13.71
C VAL A 4 -5.18 -14.61 -14.10
N ASP A 5 -5.89 -15.08 -15.12
CA ASP A 5 -5.85 -16.49 -15.55
C ASP A 5 -4.48 -16.86 -16.16
N VAL A 6 -3.81 -15.90 -16.81
CA VAL A 6 -2.46 -16.09 -17.37
C VAL A 6 -1.38 -16.08 -16.29
N VAL A 7 -1.68 -15.42 -15.17
CA VAL A 7 -0.78 -15.24 -14.00
C VAL A 7 -0.96 -16.39 -12.99
N ARG A 8 -2.11 -17.09 -12.98
CA ARG A 8 -2.33 -18.27 -12.14
C ARG A 8 -1.42 -19.42 -12.55
N ARG A 9 -0.93 -20.17 -11.58
CA ARG A 9 -0.24 -21.43 -11.81
C ARG A 9 -1.21 -22.45 -12.44
N GLY A 10 -0.92 -22.91 -13.66
CA GLY A 10 -1.39 -24.19 -14.17
C GLY A 10 -0.64 -25.36 -13.52
N ARG A 11 -0.75 -26.59 -14.10
CA ARG A 11 -0.11 -27.80 -13.55
C ARG A 11 1.42 -27.68 -13.44
N GLU A 12 2.10 -26.96 -14.34
CA GLU A 12 3.56 -26.84 -14.43
C GLU A 12 4.09 -25.41 -14.33
N GLY A 13 3.24 -24.43 -14.09
CA GLY A 13 3.61 -23.01 -14.03
C GLY A 13 2.54 -22.09 -14.62
N CYS A 14 2.84 -20.80 -14.71
CA CYS A 14 1.98 -19.85 -15.43
C CYS A 14 2.63 -19.47 -16.77
N CYS A 15 1.82 -19.03 -17.73
CA CYS A 15 2.28 -18.75 -19.10
C CYS A 15 3.50 -17.83 -19.16
N ARG A 16 3.62 -16.84 -18.27
CA ARG A 16 4.74 -15.90 -18.28
C ARG A 16 6.04 -16.52 -17.76
N ASP A 17 5.98 -17.42 -16.75
CA ASP A 17 7.19 -18.11 -16.25
C ASP A 17 7.72 -19.04 -17.35
N LEU A 18 6.82 -19.68 -18.10
CA LEU A 18 7.16 -20.50 -19.26
C LEU A 18 7.77 -19.68 -20.42
N LEU A 19 7.35 -18.42 -20.56
CA LEU A 19 7.91 -17.48 -21.56
C LEU A 19 9.22 -16.83 -21.11
N ALA A 20 9.67 -17.06 -19.88
CA ALA A 20 10.92 -16.48 -19.37
C ALA A 20 12.16 -16.98 -20.14
N ASP A 21 12.12 -18.22 -20.62
CA ASP A 21 13.19 -18.87 -21.36
C ASP A 21 13.14 -18.62 -22.87
N GLY A 22 12.14 -17.86 -23.33
CA GLY A 22 11.98 -17.46 -24.73
C GLY A 22 10.56 -17.64 -25.27
N PRO A 23 10.33 -17.24 -26.53
CA PRO A 23 9.02 -17.30 -27.15
C PRO A 23 8.48 -18.73 -27.28
N GLN A 24 7.18 -18.94 -26.98
CA GLN A 24 6.50 -20.22 -27.10
C GLN A 24 5.17 -20.08 -27.86
N THR A 25 4.73 -21.18 -28.47
CA THR A 25 3.43 -21.25 -29.15
C THR A 25 2.30 -21.40 -28.14
N ALA A 26 1.08 -20.97 -28.54
CA ALA A 26 -0.11 -21.17 -27.74
C ALA A 26 -0.36 -22.65 -27.41
N VAL A 27 0.01 -23.55 -28.31
CA VAL A 27 -0.08 -25.03 -28.13
C VAL A 27 0.87 -25.50 -27.01
N GLU A 28 2.12 -25.05 -27.03
CA GLU A 28 3.12 -25.38 -26.00
C GLU A 28 2.67 -24.86 -24.62
N LEU A 29 2.25 -23.62 -24.56
CA LEU A 29 1.73 -23.00 -23.34
C LEU A 29 0.48 -23.69 -22.81
N ALA A 30 -0.47 -24.06 -23.69
CA ALA A 30 -1.69 -24.76 -23.31
C ALA A 30 -1.38 -26.16 -22.74
N ARG A 31 -0.41 -26.88 -23.32
CA ARG A 31 0.02 -28.19 -22.85
C ARG A 31 0.64 -28.09 -21.44
N ALA A 32 1.54 -27.13 -21.22
CA ALA A 32 2.24 -26.94 -19.94
C ALA A 32 1.27 -26.46 -18.83
N THR A 33 0.31 -25.61 -19.17
CA THR A 33 -0.65 -25.04 -18.19
C THR A 33 -1.90 -25.90 -17.97
N GLY A 34 -2.22 -26.81 -18.90
CA GLY A 34 -3.46 -27.57 -18.91
C GLY A 34 -4.69 -26.75 -19.36
N LEU A 35 -4.47 -25.60 -19.98
CA LEU A 35 -5.53 -24.71 -20.46
C LEU A 35 -6.02 -25.14 -21.86
N HIS A 36 -7.25 -24.73 -22.19
CA HIS A 36 -7.84 -24.98 -23.53
C HIS A 36 -7.18 -24.05 -24.56
N GLU A 37 -6.41 -24.61 -25.48
CA GLU A 37 -5.56 -23.88 -26.44
C GLU A 37 -6.29 -22.78 -27.20
N PRO A 38 -7.48 -23.02 -27.85
CA PRO A 38 -8.15 -21.94 -28.58
C PRO A 38 -8.56 -20.75 -27.70
N SER A 39 -8.90 -21.01 -26.44
CA SER A 39 -9.22 -19.93 -25.46
C SER A 39 -7.98 -19.19 -25.02
N LEU A 40 -6.89 -19.91 -24.75
CA LEU A 40 -5.60 -19.32 -24.38
C LEU A 40 -5.06 -18.44 -25.51
N TYR A 41 -5.07 -18.92 -26.77
CA TYR A 41 -4.66 -18.12 -27.91
C TYR A 41 -5.44 -16.82 -28.03
N ARG A 42 -6.78 -16.87 -27.90
CA ARG A 42 -7.63 -15.67 -27.96
C ARG A 42 -7.28 -14.68 -26.84
N LEU A 43 -7.02 -15.18 -25.64
CA LEU A 43 -6.62 -14.37 -24.50
C LEU A 43 -5.26 -13.71 -24.75
N LEU A 44 -4.24 -14.47 -25.10
CA LEU A 44 -2.89 -13.96 -25.38
C LEU A 44 -2.94 -12.92 -26.50
N ARG A 45 -3.63 -13.19 -27.60
CA ARG A 45 -3.83 -12.25 -28.70
C ARG A 45 -4.53 -10.96 -28.25
N SER A 46 -5.54 -11.06 -27.38
CA SER A 46 -6.17 -9.85 -26.81
C SER A 46 -5.18 -9.01 -26.00
N LEU A 47 -4.34 -9.67 -25.21
CA LEU A 47 -3.36 -9.02 -24.35
C LEU A 47 -2.18 -8.37 -25.13
N THR A 48 -1.93 -8.80 -26.39
CA THR A 48 -0.95 -8.10 -27.26
C THR A 48 -1.43 -6.69 -27.61
N GLY A 49 -2.74 -6.49 -27.78
CA GLY A 49 -3.33 -5.19 -28.04
C GLY A 49 -3.13 -4.18 -26.90
N PHE A 50 -2.83 -4.66 -25.70
CA PHE A 50 -2.51 -3.85 -24.51
C PHE A 50 -1.00 -3.84 -24.18
N GLY A 51 -0.17 -4.41 -25.05
CA GLY A 51 1.28 -4.47 -24.84
C GLY A 51 1.74 -5.41 -23.71
N VAL A 52 0.85 -6.26 -23.18
CA VAL A 52 1.22 -7.23 -22.13
C VAL A 52 2.08 -8.35 -22.70
N PHE A 53 1.75 -8.87 -23.87
CA PHE A 53 2.57 -9.84 -24.61
C PHE A 53 2.84 -9.30 -26.01
N THR A 54 3.78 -9.94 -26.74
CA THR A 54 3.98 -9.73 -28.16
C THR A 54 3.80 -11.05 -28.92
N GLU A 55 3.19 -11.02 -30.09
CA GLU A 55 3.10 -12.17 -31.01
C GLU A 55 4.19 -11.97 -32.09
N GLU A 56 5.33 -12.66 -31.94
CA GLU A 56 6.48 -12.52 -32.85
C GLU A 56 6.25 -13.18 -34.21
N SER A 57 5.45 -14.21 -34.22
CA SER A 57 4.99 -14.90 -35.42
C SER A 57 3.63 -15.54 -35.12
N PRO A 58 2.84 -15.97 -36.10
CA PRO A 58 1.51 -16.53 -35.87
C PRO A 58 1.50 -17.59 -34.77
N HIS A 59 0.65 -17.37 -33.76
CA HIS A 59 0.47 -18.20 -32.56
C HIS A 59 1.70 -18.34 -31.65
N ARG A 60 2.79 -17.56 -31.84
CA ARG A 60 4.01 -17.61 -31.04
C ARG A 60 4.18 -16.32 -30.25
N PHE A 61 4.17 -16.43 -28.94
CA PHE A 61 4.15 -15.29 -28.00
C PHE A 61 5.46 -15.16 -27.24
N ALA A 62 5.80 -13.91 -26.91
CA ALA A 62 6.95 -13.55 -26.06
C ALA A 62 6.56 -12.53 -25.01
N LEU A 63 7.42 -12.37 -23.99
CA LEU A 63 7.28 -11.34 -22.98
C LEU A 63 7.58 -9.96 -23.54
N THR A 64 6.94 -8.95 -22.99
CA THR A 64 7.29 -7.54 -23.09
C THR A 64 7.91 -7.06 -21.76
N PRO A 65 8.46 -5.84 -21.69
CA PRO A 65 8.84 -5.25 -20.41
C PRO A 65 7.68 -5.25 -19.39
N LEU A 66 6.44 -4.98 -19.84
CA LEU A 66 5.27 -5.00 -18.97
C LEU A 66 4.97 -6.39 -18.40
N SER A 67 4.93 -7.44 -19.23
CA SER A 67 4.68 -8.78 -18.71
C SER A 67 5.86 -9.37 -17.94
N SER A 68 7.05 -8.83 -18.10
CA SER A 68 8.20 -9.21 -17.26
C SER A 68 7.98 -8.87 -15.78
N THR A 69 7.24 -7.79 -15.46
CA THR A 69 6.87 -7.45 -14.08
C THR A 69 5.94 -8.47 -13.43
N LEU A 70 5.30 -9.32 -14.24
CA LEU A 70 4.43 -10.37 -13.74
C LEU A 70 5.17 -11.65 -13.34
N LYS A 71 6.48 -11.76 -13.47
CA LYS A 71 7.28 -12.94 -13.08
C LYS A 71 7.19 -13.19 -11.57
N THR A 72 7.34 -14.46 -11.21
CA THR A 72 7.42 -14.83 -9.80
C THR A 72 8.65 -14.18 -9.17
N ASN A 73 8.46 -13.51 -8.02
CA ASN A 73 9.52 -12.78 -7.30
C ASN A 73 10.06 -11.52 -8.04
N ASP A 74 9.33 -10.96 -8.99
CA ASP A 74 9.69 -9.65 -9.53
C ASP A 74 9.50 -8.57 -8.43
N PRO A 75 10.48 -7.67 -8.23
CA PRO A 75 10.42 -6.68 -7.14
C PRO A 75 9.27 -5.67 -7.29
N SER A 76 8.72 -5.49 -8.50
CA SER A 76 7.56 -4.61 -8.72
C SER A 76 6.24 -5.19 -8.22
N ALA A 77 6.22 -6.46 -7.78
CA ALA A 77 5.04 -7.20 -7.33
C ALA A 77 3.84 -7.13 -8.31
N GLY A 78 4.10 -6.93 -9.60
CA GLY A 78 3.04 -6.84 -10.61
C GLY A 78 2.15 -8.09 -10.66
N ARG A 79 2.73 -9.25 -10.36
CA ARG A 79 2.00 -10.51 -10.22
C ARG A 79 1.03 -10.47 -9.03
N GLU A 80 1.51 -10.09 -7.90
CA GLU A 80 0.75 -10.03 -6.65
C GLU A 80 -0.37 -9.00 -6.76
N LEU A 81 -0.11 -7.86 -7.39
CA LEU A 81 -1.14 -6.87 -7.74
C LEU A 81 -2.28 -7.52 -8.56
N VAL A 82 -1.95 -8.26 -9.62
CA VAL A 82 -2.95 -8.93 -10.46
C VAL A 82 -3.72 -10.00 -9.67
N LEU A 83 -3.06 -10.76 -8.80
CA LEU A 83 -3.73 -11.76 -7.96
C LEU A 83 -4.66 -11.12 -6.93
N THR A 84 -4.26 -10.00 -6.34
CA THR A 84 -5.08 -9.21 -5.42
C THR A 84 -6.37 -8.74 -6.10
N GLN A 85 -6.33 -8.38 -7.38
CA GLN A 85 -7.52 -7.96 -8.12
C GLN A 85 -8.62 -9.05 -8.23
N GLN A 86 -8.36 -10.30 -7.92
CA GLN A 86 -9.39 -11.35 -7.95
C GLN A 86 -10.50 -11.12 -6.93
N TRP A 87 -10.12 -10.83 -5.69
CA TRP A 87 -11.10 -10.58 -4.64
C TRP A 87 -11.52 -9.11 -4.62
N VAL A 88 -10.62 -8.17 -4.91
CA VAL A 88 -10.92 -6.74 -5.03
C VAL A 88 -12.03 -6.50 -6.08
N SER A 89 -11.96 -7.12 -7.25
CA SER A 89 -12.98 -6.95 -8.29
C SER A 89 -14.37 -7.42 -7.87
N ARG A 90 -14.47 -8.39 -6.95
CA ARG A 90 -15.76 -8.82 -6.38
C ARG A 90 -16.35 -7.73 -5.48
N ALA A 91 -15.52 -7.09 -4.67
CA ALA A 91 -15.94 -5.95 -3.84
C ALA A 91 -16.33 -4.75 -4.73
N VAL A 92 -15.54 -4.45 -5.76
CA VAL A 92 -15.84 -3.36 -6.73
C VAL A 92 -17.14 -3.61 -7.50
N ALA A 93 -17.47 -4.86 -7.80
CA ALA A 93 -18.75 -5.20 -8.46
C ALA A 93 -20.00 -4.81 -7.62
N GLU A 94 -19.83 -4.65 -6.30
CA GLU A 94 -20.89 -4.18 -5.39
C GLU A 94 -21.06 -2.65 -5.38
N LEU A 95 -20.27 -1.89 -6.14
CA LEU A 95 -20.28 -0.42 -6.12
C LEU A 95 -21.69 0.20 -6.22
N PRO A 96 -22.63 -0.29 -7.06
CA PRO A 96 -24.00 0.26 -7.07
C PRO A 96 -24.72 0.12 -5.73
N ARG A 97 -24.44 -0.94 -4.98
CA ARG A 97 -25.01 -1.17 -3.64
C ARG A 97 -24.28 -0.34 -2.57
N VAL A 98 -22.97 -0.22 -2.68
CA VAL A 98 -22.15 0.69 -1.83
C VAL A 98 -22.73 2.11 -1.91
N MET A 99 -22.96 2.61 -3.13
CA MET A 99 -23.53 3.95 -3.36
C MET A 99 -24.96 4.12 -2.80
N ALA A 100 -25.69 3.03 -2.65
CA ALA A 100 -27.06 3.06 -2.13
C ALA A 100 -27.15 2.89 -0.62
N SER A 101 -26.24 2.12 -0.01
CA SER A 101 -26.32 1.72 1.41
C SER A 101 -25.28 2.41 2.31
N GLY A 102 -24.15 2.84 1.74
CA GLY A 102 -22.96 3.28 2.50
C GLY A 102 -22.14 2.13 3.11
N GLU A 103 -22.57 0.88 2.94
CA GLU A 103 -21.75 -0.28 3.36
C GLU A 103 -20.59 -0.48 2.39
N THR A 104 -19.44 -1.01 2.88
CA THR A 104 -18.30 -1.29 2.01
C THR A 104 -18.59 -2.44 1.05
N GLY A 105 -17.92 -2.44 -0.11
CA GLY A 105 -17.99 -3.56 -1.06
C GLY A 105 -17.51 -4.88 -0.45
N MET A 106 -16.56 -4.83 0.49
CA MET A 106 -16.09 -6.00 1.25
C MET A 106 -17.20 -6.58 2.12
N GLN A 107 -17.91 -5.75 2.87
CA GLN A 107 -19.06 -6.20 3.68
C GLN A 107 -20.18 -6.79 2.81
N LEU A 108 -20.45 -6.19 1.66
CA LEU A 108 -21.50 -6.66 0.73
C LEU A 108 -21.11 -7.97 0.04
N ALA A 109 -19.85 -8.09 -0.43
CA ALA A 109 -19.38 -9.26 -1.17
C ALA A 109 -18.96 -10.44 -0.28
N PHE A 110 -18.33 -10.16 0.88
CA PHE A 110 -17.67 -11.16 1.73
C PHE A 110 -18.22 -11.23 3.15
N ARG A 111 -19.12 -10.33 3.56
CA ARG A 111 -19.76 -10.26 4.88
C ARG A 111 -18.77 -9.96 6.01
N MET A 112 -17.64 -9.34 5.70
CA MET A 112 -16.62 -8.96 6.68
C MET A 112 -15.77 -7.79 6.19
N PRO A 113 -15.12 -7.03 7.10
CA PRO A 113 -14.15 -5.99 6.75
C PRO A 113 -12.92 -6.57 6.05
N VAL A 114 -12.20 -5.72 5.31
CA VAL A 114 -11.03 -6.13 4.50
C VAL A 114 -9.92 -6.77 5.34
N PHE A 115 -9.58 -6.20 6.48
CA PHE A 115 -8.50 -6.72 7.32
C PHE A 115 -8.87 -8.05 7.99
N GLU A 116 -10.15 -8.25 8.35
CA GLU A 116 -10.65 -9.53 8.81
C GLU A 116 -10.60 -10.58 7.70
N TYR A 117 -11.00 -10.21 6.48
CA TYR A 117 -10.88 -11.08 5.30
C TYR A 117 -9.43 -11.53 5.09
N LEU A 118 -8.47 -10.62 5.13
CA LEU A 118 -7.04 -10.92 4.96
C LEU A 118 -6.52 -11.85 6.07
N THR A 119 -6.94 -11.65 7.32
CA THR A 119 -6.58 -12.54 8.43
C THR A 119 -7.07 -13.98 8.20
N GLN A 120 -8.27 -14.14 7.62
CA GLN A 120 -8.84 -15.47 7.33
C GLN A 120 -8.30 -16.09 6.03
N HIS A 121 -7.56 -15.34 5.21
CA HIS A 121 -7.05 -15.76 3.90
C HIS A 121 -5.55 -15.48 3.75
N PRO A 122 -4.66 -16.31 4.37
CA PRO A 122 -3.22 -16.03 4.45
C PRO A 122 -2.52 -15.83 3.09
N GLN A 123 -2.93 -16.56 2.04
CA GLN A 123 -2.34 -16.37 0.72
C GLN A 123 -2.69 -15.01 0.12
N GLN A 124 -3.95 -14.59 0.23
CA GLN A 124 -4.40 -13.27 -0.23
C GLN A 124 -3.74 -12.15 0.58
N SER A 125 -3.56 -12.36 1.88
CA SER A 125 -2.82 -11.45 2.75
C SER A 125 -1.37 -11.28 2.28
N ALA A 126 -0.68 -12.38 1.99
CA ALA A 126 0.70 -12.34 1.50
C ALA A 126 0.81 -11.64 0.14
N ASP A 127 -0.12 -11.87 -0.80
CA ASP A 127 -0.13 -11.20 -2.10
C ASP A 127 -0.44 -9.70 -1.94
N PHE A 128 -1.37 -9.34 -1.05
CA PHE A 128 -1.70 -7.96 -0.72
C PHE A 128 -0.51 -7.23 -0.08
N ASN A 129 0.10 -7.82 0.95
CA ASN A 129 1.24 -7.21 1.65
C ASN A 129 2.42 -6.97 0.71
N ARG A 130 2.74 -7.92 -0.18
CA ARG A 130 3.79 -7.72 -1.20
C ARG A 130 3.45 -6.60 -2.17
N THR A 131 2.18 -6.48 -2.57
CA THR A 131 1.72 -5.38 -3.43
C THR A 131 1.89 -4.03 -2.72
N MET A 132 1.48 -3.94 -1.45
CA MET A 132 1.63 -2.71 -0.66
C MET A 132 3.10 -2.34 -0.43
N THR A 133 3.94 -3.32 -0.12
CA THR A 133 5.39 -3.11 0.02
C THR A 133 6.02 -2.58 -1.27
N ALA A 134 5.63 -3.11 -2.43
CA ALA A 134 6.16 -2.64 -3.71
C ALA A 134 5.68 -1.22 -4.07
N PHE A 135 4.44 -0.86 -3.76
CA PHE A 135 3.96 0.51 -3.92
C PHE A 135 4.69 1.46 -2.98
N ALA A 136 4.82 1.10 -1.71
CA ALA A 136 5.56 1.89 -0.74
C ALA A 136 7.02 2.10 -1.18
N ALA A 137 7.71 1.08 -1.71
CA ALA A 137 9.11 1.17 -2.10
C ALA A 137 9.39 2.31 -3.10
N ALA A 138 8.46 2.60 -4.03
CA ALA A 138 8.58 3.72 -4.95
C ALA A 138 8.47 5.08 -4.25
N GLU A 139 7.80 5.14 -3.10
CA GLU A 139 7.54 6.35 -2.33
C GLU A 139 8.61 6.63 -1.27
N LEU A 140 9.25 5.57 -0.72
CA LEU A 140 10.23 5.68 0.38
C LEU A 140 11.35 6.68 0.08
N HIS A 141 11.97 6.55 -1.09
CA HIS A 141 13.05 7.44 -1.52
C HIS A 141 12.53 8.86 -1.75
N ALA A 142 11.37 9.00 -2.39
CA ALA A 142 10.77 10.31 -2.66
C ALA A 142 10.45 11.07 -1.37
N VAL A 143 9.95 10.38 -0.34
CA VAL A 143 9.68 10.96 1.00
C VAL A 143 10.98 11.35 1.68
N ALA A 144 11.98 10.43 1.73
CA ALA A 144 13.26 10.68 2.37
C ALA A 144 14.09 11.78 1.69
N GLU A 145 13.85 12.05 0.40
CA GLU A 145 14.47 13.16 -0.34
C GLU A 145 13.74 14.49 -0.13
N ALA A 146 12.40 14.44 -0.08
CA ALA A 146 11.59 15.65 0.00
C ALA A 146 11.57 16.28 1.40
N TYR A 147 11.76 15.47 2.46
CA TYR A 147 11.65 15.94 3.84
C TYR A 147 12.97 15.80 4.60
N ASP A 148 13.35 16.86 5.34
CA ASP A 148 14.55 16.90 6.18
C ASP A 148 14.25 16.37 7.59
N PHE A 149 14.78 15.20 7.93
CA PHE A 149 14.68 14.57 9.24
C PHE A 149 15.88 14.87 10.15
N SER A 150 16.83 15.73 9.75
CA SER A 150 18.07 15.98 10.51
C SER A 150 17.81 16.55 11.91
N GLY A 151 16.67 17.21 12.12
CA GLY A 151 16.24 17.74 13.41
C GLY A 151 15.50 16.74 14.30
N ALA A 152 15.31 15.49 13.88
CA ALA A 152 14.69 14.45 14.68
C ALA A 152 15.70 13.75 15.59
N HIS A 153 15.26 13.32 16.78
CA HIS A 153 16.03 12.48 17.69
C HIS A 153 15.46 11.08 17.77
N ARG A 154 14.13 10.97 17.89
CA ARG A 154 13.41 9.70 17.97
C ARG A 154 12.14 9.74 17.14
N ILE A 155 12.11 8.96 16.08
CA ILE A 155 10.94 8.82 15.20
C ILE A 155 10.11 7.62 15.65
N VAL A 156 8.80 7.81 15.81
CA VAL A 156 7.82 6.74 16.05
C VAL A 156 7.02 6.56 14.77
N ASP A 157 7.18 5.42 14.11
CA ASP A 157 6.45 5.04 12.90
C ASP A 157 5.20 4.25 13.33
N VAL A 158 4.04 4.90 13.29
CA VAL A 158 2.77 4.37 13.78
C VAL A 158 2.04 3.66 12.64
N GLY A 159 1.86 2.36 12.76
CA GLY A 159 1.35 1.51 11.69
C GLY A 159 2.41 1.31 10.59
N GLY A 160 3.69 1.28 10.94
CA GLY A 160 4.79 1.29 9.97
C GLY A 160 5.01 -0.02 9.21
N GLY A 161 4.16 -1.04 9.40
CA GLY A 161 4.22 -2.30 8.64
C GLY A 161 5.55 -3.02 8.83
N THR A 162 6.23 -3.31 7.72
CA THR A 162 7.57 -3.94 7.72
C THR A 162 8.70 -2.99 8.17
N GLY A 163 8.40 -1.71 8.43
CA GLY A 163 9.39 -0.71 8.85
C GLY A 163 10.26 -0.17 7.72
N ALA A 164 9.91 -0.39 6.47
CA ALA A 164 10.74 -0.03 5.33
C ALA A 164 10.96 1.50 5.21
N LEU A 165 9.95 2.32 5.47
CA LEU A 165 10.07 3.77 5.47
C LEU A 165 10.98 4.23 6.61
N LEU A 166 10.72 3.80 7.83
CA LEU A 166 11.54 4.11 9.00
C LEU A 166 13.00 3.70 8.77
N ALA A 167 13.23 2.48 8.27
CA ALA A 167 14.58 1.97 7.97
C ALA A 167 15.31 2.84 6.93
N THR A 168 14.61 3.27 5.88
CA THR A 168 15.16 4.17 4.85
C THR A 168 15.57 5.52 5.46
N VAL A 169 14.72 6.10 6.32
CA VAL A 169 15.02 7.36 7.01
C VAL A 169 16.20 7.17 7.97
N LEU A 170 16.20 6.14 8.81
CA LEU A 170 17.30 5.87 9.75
C LEU A 170 18.64 5.59 9.04
N GLY A 171 18.61 4.96 7.87
CA GLY A 171 19.80 4.76 7.04
C GLY A 171 20.43 6.07 6.58
N ARG A 172 19.61 7.06 6.25
CA ARG A 172 20.07 8.41 5.82
C ARG A 172 20.48 9.31 6.98
N TYR A 173 19.89 9.12 8.16
CA TYR A 173 20.14 9.95 9.35
C TYR A 173 20.71 9.12 10.51
N PRO A 174 22.03 8.89 10.56
CA PRO A 174 22.65 7.93 11.49
C PRO A 174 22.57 8.32 12.97
N LEU A 175 22.25 9.57 13.31
CA LEU A 175 22.07 10.03 14.69
C LEU A 175 20.62 9.88 15.20
N VAL A 176 19.68 9.53 14.32
CA VAL A 176 18.26 9.36 14.64
C VAL A 176 18.02 7.93 15.11
N SER A 177 17.23 7.77 16.15
CA SER A 177 16.68 6.47 16.58
C SER A 177 15.22 6.34 16.15
N GLY A 178 14.73 5.12 16.08
CA GLY A 178 13.36 4.81 15.64
C GLY A 178 12.62 3.87 16.57
N VAL A 179 11.32 3.97 16.55
CA VAL A 179 10.40 2.96 17.10
C VAL A 179 9.41 2.61 16.00
N LEU A 180 9.40 1.37 15.61
CA LEU A 180 8.37 0.82 14.77
C LEU A 180 7.23 0.33 15.65
N PHE A 181 6.03 0.88 15.46
CA PHE A 181 4.85 0.48 16.20
C PHE A 181 3.79 -0.06 15.23
N ASP A 182 3.42 -1.31 15.40
CA ASP A 182 2.36 -1.96 14.61
C ASP A 182 1.75 -3.11 15.42
N ARG A 183 0.78 -3.81 14.87
CA ARG A 183 0.21 -5.01 15.47
C ARG A 183 1.30 -6.05 15.76
N PRO A 184 1.17 -6.85 16.82
CA PRO A 184 2.20 -7.84 17.18
C PRO A 184 2.53 -8.84 16.06
N ASP A 185 1.52 -9.27 15.28
CA ASP A 185 1.71 -10.18 14.15
C ASP A 185 2.49 -9.57 12.99
N VAL A 186 2.42 -8.24 12.80
CA VAL A 186 3.16 -7.49 11.78
C VAL A 186 4.61 -7.23 12.23
N ILE A 187 4.81 -6.91 13.49
CA ILE A 187 6.14 -6.63 14.08
C ILE A 187 7.09 -7.81 13.94
N ASP A 188 6.60 -9.04 14.04
CA ASP A 188 7.43 -10.25 13.86
C ASP A 188 8.08 -10.33 12.48
N GLU A 189 7.44 -9.77 11.44
CA GLU A 189 7.96 -9.74 10.07
C GLU A 189 8.95 -8.59 9.84
N ALA A 190 8.89 -7.52 10.62
CA ALA A 190 9.68 -6.30 10.44
C ALA A 190 11.19 -6.49 10.71
N HIS A 191 11.55 -7.45 11.56
CA HIS A 191 12.94 -7.68 11.96
C HIS A 191 13.88 -7.94 10.77
N ALA A 192 13.40 -8.65 9.75
CA ALA A 192 14.17 -8.92 8.54
C ALA A 192 14.53 -7.63 7.79
N THR A 193 13.56 -6.73 7.59
CA THR A 193 13.73 -5.44 6.92
C THR A 193 14.71 -4.53 7.68
N LEU A 194 14.55 -4.42 9.00
CA LEU A 194 15.43 -3.60 9.85
C LEU A 194 16.87 -4.11 9.83
N THR A 195 17.05 -5.43 9.78
CA THR A 195 18.38 -6.08 9.68
C THR A 195 19.02 -5.83 8.32
N GLU A 196 18.28 -5.99 7.24
CA GLU A 196 18.75 -5.75 5.87
C GLU A 196 19.25 -4.31 5.69
N HIS A 197 18.57 -3.35 6.31
CA HIS A 197 18.95 -1.93 6.27
C HIS A 197 20.03 -1.57 7.31
N GLY A 198 20.45 -2.50 8.17
CA GLY A 198 21.50 -2.27 9.18
C GLY A 198 21.12 -1.25 10.28
N VAL A 199 19.83 -1.17 10.62
CA VAL A 199 19.30 -0.18 11.59
C VAL A 199 18.78 -0.80 12.88
N THR A 200 18.86 -2.11 13.06
CA THR A 200 18.32 -2.87 14.19
C THR A 200 18.78 -2.31 15.56
N GLU A 201 20.04 -1.91 15.67
CA GLU A 201 20.60 -1.35 16.93
C GLU A 201 20.01 0.02 17.32
N ARG A 202 19.33 0.68 16.40
CA ARG A 202 18.74 2.02 16.58
C ARG A 202 17.24 2.05 16.38
N CYS A 203 16.61 0.90 16.16
CA CYS A 203 15.19 0.77 15.92
C CYS A 203 14.58 -0.27 16.86
N GLU A 204 13.73 0.18 17.75
CA GLU A 204 12.91 -0.66 18.62
C GLU A 204 11.63 -1.05 17.87
N ALA A 205 11.21 -2.32 17.98
CA ALA A 205 9.95 -2.80 17.42
C ALA A 205 8.96 -3.09 18.56
N VAL A 206 7.81 -2.43 18.56
CA VAL A 206 6.81 -2.46 19.63
C VAL A 206 5.45 -2.86 19.08
N GLY A 207 4.93 -3.98 19.57
CA GLY A 207 3.59 -4.47 19.19
C GLY A 207 2.48 -3.78 19.99
N GLY A 208 1.40 -3.38 19.31
CA GLY A 208 0.23 -2.78 19.96
C GLY A 208 -0.88 -2.42 18.97
N ASP A 209 -1.95 -1.86 19.51
CA ASP A 209 -3.06 -1.30 18.75
C ASP A 209 -3.06 0.23 18.93
N PHE A 210 -2.93 0.98 17.85
CA PHE A 210 -2.88 2.44 17.90
C PHE A 210 -4.21 3.09 18.36
N PHE A 211 -5.31 2.33 18.45
CA PHE A 211 -6.55 2.81 19.03
C PHE A 211 -6.57 2.72 20.55
N GLU A 212 -5.95 1.68 21.11
CA GLU A 212 -6.07 1.32 22.52
C GLU A 212 -4.75 1.45 23.31
N SER A 213 -3.62 1.14 22.66
CA SER A 213 -2.33 1.12 23.33
C SER A 213 -1.79 2.52 23.57
N THR A 214 -1.04 2.70 24.66
CA THR A 214 -0.19 3.89 24.81
C THR A 214 0.97 3.83 23.81
N LEU A 215 1.03 4.82 22.93
CA LEU A 215 2.11 4.88 21.95
C LEU A 215 3.46 5.19 22.60
N PRO A 216 4.57 4.69 22.06
CA PRO A 216 5.91 5.08 22.48
C PRO A 216 6.14 6.59 22.33
N SER A 217 6.93 7.20 23.21
CA SER A 217 7.25 8.63 23.13
C SER A 217 8.28 8.91 22.04
N GLY A 218 8.16 10.05 21.37
CA GLY A 218 9.09 10.54 20.35
C GLY A 218 8.88 12.01 20.01
N ASP A 219 9.84 12.60 19.33
CA ASP A 219 9.77 13.99 18.85
C ASP A 219 9.26 14.09 17.41
N VAL A 220 9.25 12.97 16.67
CA VAL A 220 8.59 12.86 15.36
C VAL A 220 7.70 11.62 15.34
N TYR A 221 6.45 11.79 14.96
CA TYR A 221 5.54 10.70 14.65
C TYR A 221 5.37 10.62 13.14
N LEU A 222 5.46 9.43 12.61
CA LEU A 222 5.32 9.12 11.19
C LEU A 222 4.10 8.23 11.01
N MET A 223 3.26 8.52 10.04
CA MET A 223 2.14 7.68 9.58
C MET A 223 2.15 7.64 8.07
N SER A 224 2.29 6.49 7.48
CA SER A 224 2.26 6.30 6.03
C SER A 224 1.11 5.40 5.64
N HIS A 225 0.17 5.91 4.85
CA HIS A 225 -1.01 5.15 4.41
C HIS A 225 -1.84 4.57 5.57
N ILE A 226 -2.07 5.38 6.62
CA ILE A 226 -2.83 4.97 7.81
C ILE A 226 -4.18 5.65 7.88
N LEU A 227 -4.22 6.99 7.81
CA LEU A 227 -5.47 7.72 8.04
C LEU A 227 -6.48 7.51 6.93
N HIS A 228 -6.05 7.24 5.73
CA HIS A 228 -6.94 6.99 4.60
C HIS A 228 -7.74 5.67 4.73
N ASP A 229 -7.33 4.74 5.60
CA ASP A 229 -8.05 3.50 5.84
C ASP A 229 -9.28 3.68 6.76
N TRP A 230 -9.43 4.85 7.39
CA TRP A 230 -10.38 5.07 8.47
C TRP A 230 -11.29 6.29 8.22
N ASP A 231 -12.51 6.22 8.80
CA ASP A 231 -13.40 7.36 8.92
C ASP A 231 -12.83 8.46 9.86
N ASP A 232 -13.43 9.64 9.85
CA ASP A 232 -12.94 10.79 10.60
C ASP A 232 -12.95 10.56 12.13
N ASP A 233 -13.93 9.83 12.66
CA ASP A 233 -14.01 9.55 14.10
C ASP A 233 -12.86 8.65 14.55
N ARG A 234 -12.53 7.63 13.77
CA ARG A 234 -11.39 6.74 14.00
C ARG A 234 -10.07 7.45 13.80
N CYS A 235 -9.92 8.24 12.75
CA CYS A 235 -8.74 9.08 12.54
C CYS A 235 -8.50 10.02 13.72
N ALA A 236 -9.55 10.70 14.19
CA ALA A 236 -9.46 11.56 15.37
C ALA A 236 -9.07 10.79 16.64
N ALA A 237 -9.48 9.52 16.78
CA ALA A 237 -9.04 8.67 17.90
C ALA A 237 -7.54 8.37 17.82
N ILE A 238 -7.01 7.99 16.64
CA ILE A 238 -5.57 7.77 16.41
C ILE A 238 -4.78 9.05 16.72
N LEU A 239 -5.20 10.18 16.16
CA LEU A 239 -4.54 11.46 16.35
C LEU A 239 -4.51 11.88 17.81
N ARG A 240 -5.63 11.77 18.54
CA ARG A 240 -5.68 12.04 19.99
C ARG A 240 -4.75 11.12 20.78
N ASN A 241 -4.59 9.86 20.35
CA ASN A 241 -3.67 8.94 21.01
C ASN A 241 -2.20 9.36 20.78
N CYS A 242 -1.85 9.76 19.58
CA CYS A 242 -0.54 10.34 19.27
C CYS A 242 -0.29 11.63 20.08
N ARG A 243 -1.30 12.48 20.22
CA ARG A 243 -1.22 13.75 20.95
C ARG A 243 -0.83 13.59 22.42
N LYS A 244 -1.17 12.47 23.06
CA LYS A 244 -0.85 12.17 24.46
C LYS A 244 0.62 11.94 24.72
N THR A 245 1.36 11.43 23.73
CA THR A 245 2.72 10.88 23.91
C THR A 245 3.78 11.55 23.04
N ILE A 246 3.38 12.32 22.02
CA ILE A 246 4.30 13.12 21.21
C ILE A 246 4.89 14.26 22.06
N ASP A 247 6.18 14.59 21.83
CA ASP A 247 6.80 15.78 22.44
C ASP A 247 5.94 17.03 22.14
N PRO A 248 5.71 17.93 23.11
CA PRO A 248 4.97 19.17 22.86
C PRO A 248 5.54 20.06 21.76
N LYS A 249 6.83 19.94 21.45
CA LYS A 249 7.51 20.59 20.32
C LYS A 249 7.73 19.65 19.14
N GLY A 250 7.19 18.44 19.21
CA GLY A 250 7.33 17.42 18.20
C GLY A 250 6.53 17.70 16.93
N ARG A 251 6.69 16.84 15.95
CA ARG A 251 6.03 16.93 14.64
C ARG A 251 5.34 15.62 14.31
N LEU A 252 4.13 15.73 13.79
CA LEU A 252 3.41 14.64 13.17
C LEU A 252 3.56 14.77 11.65
N LEU A 253 4.00 13.70 10.99
CA LEU A 253 4.20 13.60 9.56
C LEU A 253 3.27 12.52 9.01
N ILE A 254 2.32 12.91 8.19
CA ILE A 254 1.41 12.00 7.50
C ILE A 254 1.85 11.92 6.05
N ILE A 255 2.08 10.72 5.54
CA ILE A 255 2.50 10.44 4.17
C ILE A 255 1.33 9.79 3.46
N GLU A 256 0.60 10.59 2.68
CA GLU A 256 -0.58 10.14 1.94
C GLU A 256 -0.78 10.96 0.67
N MET A 257 -1.60 10.45 -0.22
CA MET A 257 -2.06 11.23 -1.37
C MET A 257 -3.02 12.32 -0.92
N ILE A 258 -2.98 13.45 -1.61
CA ILE A 258 -3.91 14.55 -1.39
C ILE A 258 -4.82 14.67 -2.59
N LEU A 259 -6.13 14.66 -2.36
CA LEU A 259 -7.11 14.92 -3.39
C LEU A 259 -6.99 16.36 -3.88
N PRO A 260 -6.70 16.60 -5.17
CA PRO A 260 -6.72 17.95 -5.71
C PRO A 260 -8.16 18.45 -5.83
N ALA A 261 -8.34 19.74 -5.66
CA ALA A 261 -9.63 20.39 -5.93
C ALA A 261 -9.94 20.37 -7.44
N GLY A 262 -11.25 20.41 -7.77
CA GLY A 262 -11.71 20.51 -9.15
C GLY A 262 -11.64 19.20 -9.93
N ASP A 263 -11.56 19.30 -11.25
CA ASP A 263 -11.69 18.19 -12.22
C ASP A 263 -10.35 17.70 -12.80
N GLU A 264 -9.22 18.24 -12.34
CA GLU A 264 -7.89 17.81 -12.75
C GLU A 264 -7.70 16.31 -12.51
N PRO A 265 -7.24 15.53 -13.51
CA PRO A 265 -6.97 14.11 -13.35
C PRO A 265 -5.85 13.87 -12.32
N HIS A 266 -6.13 13.03 -11.32
CA HIS A 266 -5.15 12.65 -10.30
C HIS A 266 -5.41 11.23 -9.81
N PRO A 267 -4.36 10.40 -9.57
CA PRO A 267 -4.54 9.02 -9.10
C PRO A 267 -5.31 8.91 -7.78
N ALA A 268 -5.17 9.86 -6.85
CA ALA A 268 -5.90 9.88 -5.59
C ALA A 268 -7.42 9.76 -5.77
N LYS A 269 -8.00 10.36 -6.81
CA LYS A 269 -9.46 10.26 -7.08
C LYS A 269 -9.93 8.83 -7.36
N MET A 270 -9.06 8.01 -7.96
CA MET A 270 -9.34 6.58 -8.15
C MET A 270 -9.06 5.77 -6.88
N PHE A 271 -7.99 6.13 -6.16
CA PHE A 271 -7.66 5.50 -4.88
C PHE A 271 -8.75 5.71 -3.85
N ASP A 272 -9.32 6.90 -3.74
CA ASP A 272 -10.45 7.20 -2.87
C ASP A 272 -11.64 6.25 -3.12
N MET A 273 -11.93 5.94 -4.39
CA MET A 273 -12.95 4.93 -4.72
C MET A 273 -12.58 3.51 -4.27
N TYR A 274 -11.28 3.17 -4.23
CA TYR A 274 -10.84 1.91 -3.64
C TYR A 274 -11.02 1.91 -2.12
N MET A 275 -10.69 3.02 -1.44
CA MET A 275 -10.91 3.15 0.01
C MET A 275 -12.39 3.00 0.35
N LEU A 276 -13.29 3.68 -0.35
CA LEU A 276 -14.74 3.54 -0.19
C LEU A 276 -15.21 2.08 -0.29
N VAL A 277 -14.69 1.34 -1.26
CA VAL A 277 -15.12 -0.04 -1.54
C VAL A 277 -14.49 -1.05 -0.57
N LEU A 278 -13.22 -0.87 -0.20
CA LEU A 278 -12.46 -1.86 0.56
C LEU A 278 -12.54 -1.64 2.07
N SER A 279 -12.07 -0.49 2.56
CA SER A 279 -11.94 -0.21 3.99
C SER A 279 -13.08 0.64 4.56
N GLY A 280 -13.73 1.43 3.71
CA GLY A 280 -14.68 2.47 4.14
C GLY A 280 -13.98 3.75 4.61
N GLY A 281 -12.67 3.84 4.39
CA GLY A 281 -11.89 5.05 4.56
C GLY A 281 -12.00 6.00 3.37
N MET A 282 -11.14 7.01 3.33
CA MET A 282 -11.13 8.03 2.28
C MET A 282 -9.78 8.70 2.13
N ASP A 283 -9.40 9.02 0.88
CA ASP A 283 -8.38 10.02 0.64
C ASP A 283 -8.98 11.42 0.86
N ARG A 284 -8.18 12.36 1.31
CA ARG A 284 -8.67 13.69 1.73
C ARG A 284 -7.98 14.81 0.97
N THR A 285 -8.71 15.92 0.83
CA THR A 285 -8.15 17.20 0.37
C THR A 285 -7.29 17.85 1.45
N ALA A 286 -6.47 18.82 1.08
CA ALA A 286 -5.67 19.58 2.06
C ALA A 286 -6.53 20.27 3.14
N GLU A 287 -7.75 20.68 2.81
CA GLU A 287 -8.68 21.31 3.77
C GLU A 287 -9.24 20.28 4.75
N GLU A 288 -9.68 19.11 4.26
CA GLU A 288 -10.17 18.02 5.10
C GLU A 288 -9.05 17.50 6.04
N TYR A 289 -7.79 17.42 5.60
CA TYR A 289 -6.68 17.13 6.51
C TYR A 289 -6.49 18.21 7.58
N ARG A 290 -6.68 19.48 7.25
CA ARG A 290 -6.58 20.57 8.23
C ARG A 290 -7.65 20.44 9.31
N GLU A 291 -8.90 20.16 8.92
CA GLU A 291 -10.01 19.97 9.84
C GLU A 291 -9.82 18.72 10.71
N LEU A 292 -9.41 17.60 10.11
CA LEU A 292 -9.15 16.36 10.80
C LEU A 292 -8.03 16.50 11.85
N LEU A 293 -6.92 17.12 11.48
CA LEU A 293 -5.79 17.38 12.36
C LEU A 293 -6.20 18.29 13.53
N HIS A 294 -6.96 19.33 13.26
CA HIS A 294 -7.47 20.23 14.31
C HIS A 294 -8.36 19.45 15.31
N GLY A 295 -9.27 18.60 14.82
CA GLY A 295 -10.09 17.72 15.67
C GLY A 295 -9.29 16.71 16.48
N GLY A 296 -8.08 16.35 16.03
CA GLY A 296 -7.12 15.49 16.72
C GLY A 296 -6.17 16.20 17.68
N GLY A 297 -6.24 17.53 17.80
CA GLY A 297 -5.33 18.35 18.64
C GLY A 297 -4.00 18.69 17.99
N PHE A 298 -3.98 18.75 16.65
CA PHE A 298 -2.82 19.17 15.87
C PHE A 298 -3.18 20.33 14.95
N ARG A 299 -2.17 21.14 14.64
CA ARG A 299 -2.28 22.22 13.64
C ARG A 299 -1.40 21.91 12.45
N LEU A 300 -1.98 21.81 11.26
CA LEU A 300 -1.26 21.65 9.99
C LEU A 300 -0.34 22.85 9.77
N THR A 301 0.95 22.59 9.52
CA THR A 301 1.96 23.63 9.27
C THR A 301 2.29 23.79 7.80
N ARG A 302 2.50 22.69 7.10
CA ARG A 302 2.80 22.68 5.66
C ARG A 302 2.53 21.33 5.03
N ILE A 303 2.42 21.34 3.70
CA ILE A 303 2.37 20.15 2.86
C ILE A 303 3.57 20.21 1.93
N VAL A 304 4.39 19.17 1.96
CA VAL A 304 5.59 19.04 1.14
C VAL A 304 5.32 18.00 0.06
N PRO A 305 5.18 18.41 -1.22
CA PRO A 305 5.01 17.46 -2.31
C PRO A 305 6.29 16.64 -2.50
N THR A 306 6.13 15.39 -2.95
CA THR A 306 7.26 14.52 -3.30
C THR A 306 7.32 14.28 -4.81
N GLN A 307 8.32 13.54 -5.28
CA GLN A 307 8.40 13.07 -6.67
C GLN A 307 7.53 11.83 -6.94
N SER A 308 6.65 11.48 -5.99
CA SER A 308 5.66 10.40 -6.08
C SER A 308 4.25 10.96 -5.88
N PRO A 309 3.19 10.14 -6.00
CA PRO A 309 1.82 10.60 -5.76
C PRO A 309 1.54 11.10 -4.34
N VAL A 310 2.35 10.69 -3.34
CA VAL A 310 2.15 11.10 -1.95
C VAL A 310 2.82 12.45 -1.64
N SER A 311 2.31 13.10 -0.61
CA SER A 311 2.92 14.29 0.01
C SER A 311 3.21 14.02 1.47
N VAL A 312 4.15 14.77 2.06
CA VAL A 312 4.37 14.81 3.51
C VAL A 312 3.56 15.96 4.10
N ILE A 313 2.55 15.61 4.86
CA ILE A 313 1.67 16.53 5.58
C ILE A 313 2.25 16.72 6.98
N GLU A 314 2.83 17.90 7.25
CA GLU A 314 3.43 18.22 8.55
C GLU A 314 2.44 18.94 9.44
N ALA A 315 2.30 18.45 10.65
CA ALA A 315 1.51 19.10 11.69
C ALA A 315 2.29 19.14 13.02
N VAL A 316 1.92 20.07 13.88
CA VAL A 316 2.47 20.21 15.24
C VAL A 316 1.35 20.12 16.27
N PRO A 317 1.64 19.68 17.52
CA PRO A 317 0.68 19.75 18.60
C PRO A 317 0.07 21.14 18.74
N ASP A 318 -1.27 21.22 18.77
CA ASP A 318 -1.94 22.48 19.07
C ASP A 318 -1.89 22.71 20.59
N LEU A 319 -1.22 23.78 21.00
CA LEU A 319 -1.02 24.12 22.42
C LEU A 319 -2.09 25.11 22.91
N ASP A 320 -2.82 25.74 21.99
CA ASP A 320 -3.80 26.79 22.30
C ASP A 320 -5.23 26.23 22.40
N GLY A 321 -5.46 24.98 22.01
CA GLY A 321 -6.77 24.32 21.95
C GLY A 321 -7.06 23.31 23.06
N ALA A 322 -6.31 23.32 24.18
CA ALA A 322 -6.50 22.38 25.29
C ALA A 322 -7.23 23.04 26.46
#